data_2c6b6f101fbed93d0de3eee93b1d87e4
#
_entry.id   2c6b6f101fbed93d0de3eee93b1d87e4
#
_cell.length_a   1.000
_cell.length_b   1.000
_cell.length_c   1.000
_cell.angle_alpha   90.00
_cell.angle_beta   90.00
_cell.angle_gamma   90.00
#
_symmetry.space_group_name_H-M   'P 1'
#
loop_
_entity.id
_entity.type
_entity.pdbx_description
1 polymer ?
#
loop_
_entity_poly.entity_id
_entity_poly.type
_entity_poly.pdbx_seq_one_letter_code
_entity_poly.pdbx_strand_id
1 'polypeptide(L)'
;TLHDKEKYGSEPHGSWVVPVWPSSININGSVATPYIFDDRVNDNEVADAIMKVYKWSKKERKKRGLEGREWAIKNLSSKIMCDKMVEGIETAIKNFKPRKKYDLYKIV
;
A
#
# COMPACT_ATOMS: atom_id res chain seq x y z
N THR A 1 2.79 -10.44 1.04
CA THR A 1 1.48 -9.93 1.47
C THR A 1 1.65 -9.11 2.74
N LEU A 2 0.83 -8.08 2.93
CA LEU A 2 0.92 -7.15 4.08
C LEU A 2 0.51 -7.77 5.42
N HIS A 3 0.06 -9.02 5.44
CA HIS A 3 -0.29 -9.73 6.67
C HIS A 3 0.91 -10.16 7.52
N ASP A 4 2.12 -10.12 6.98
CA ASP A 4 3.33 -10.49 7.70
C ASP A 4 3.79 -9.35 8.64
N LYS A 5 3.28 -9.40 9.87
CA LYS A 5 3.58 -8.44 10.92
C LYS A 5 5.07 -8.40 11.28
N GLU A 6 5.78 -9.52 11.24
CA GLU A 6 7.20 -9.58 11.55
C GLU A 6 8.01 -8.80 10.52
N LYS A 7 7.67 -8.98 9.26
CA LYS A 7 8.36 -8.32 8.14
C LYS A 7 7.98 -6.85 8.00
N TYR A 8 6.69 -6.53 8.01
CA TYR A 8 6.21 -5.17 7.74
C TYR A 8 5.88 -4.37 9.00
N GLY A 9 5.75 -5.02 10.15
CA GLY A 9 5.50 -4.36 11.44
C GLY A 9 6.67 -3.53 11.94
N SER A 10 7.88 -3.76 11.43
CA SER A 10 9.08 -2.96 11.70
C SER A 10 9.20 -1.71 10.81
N GLU A 11 8.41 -1.60 9.76
CA GLU A 11 8.43 -0.44 8.88
C GLU A 11 8.02 0.83 9.61
N PRO A 12 8.67 1.96 9.33
CA PRO A 12 8.36 3.23 9.97
C PRO A 12 7.00 3.76 9.47
N HIS A 13 5.97 3.61 10.29
CA HIS A 13 4.62 4.08 9.94
C HIS A 13 4.39 5.57 10.23
N GLY A 14 5.33 6.22 10.89
CA GLY A 14 5.13 7.57 11.40
C GLY A 14 4.22 7.64 12.63
N SER A 15 4.35 8.71 13.41
CA SER A 15 3.65 8.88 14.70
C SER A 15 2.14 9.06 14.55
N TRP A 16 1.67 9.43 13.36
CA TRP A 16 0.26 9.69 13.06
C TRP A 16 -0.54 8.43 12.70
N VAL A 17 0.13 7.29 12.52
CA VAL A 17 -0.51 6.02 12.15
C VAL A 17 -0.64 5.12 13.37
N VAL A 18 -1.79 4.49 13.52
CA VAL A 18 -1.99 3.34 14.41
C VAL A 18 -2.27 2.14 13.52
N PRO A 19 -1.26 1.31 13.22
CA PRO A 19 -1.45 0.18 12.33
C PRO A 19 -2.31 -0.91 13.00
N VAL A 20 -3.18 -1.51 12.22
CA VAL A 20 -3.89 -2.75 12.55
C VAL A 20 -3.42 -3.81 11.58
N TRP A 21 -2.87 -4.89 12.11
CA TRP A 21 -2.28 -5.94 11.29
C TRP A 21 -3.27 -7.08 11.06
N PRO A 22 -3.30 -7.64 9.85
CA PRO A 22 -4.09 -8.84 9.60
C PRO A 22 -3.68 -9.99 10.52
N SER A 23 -4.67 -10.67 11.06
CA SER A 23 -4.49 -11.85 11.92
C SER A 23 -4.71 -13.16 11.19
N SER A 24 -5.34 -13.13 10.02
CA SER A 24 -5.60 -14.31 9.18
C SER A 24 -5.68 -13.94 7.70
N ILE A 25 -5.54 -14.96 6.85
CA ILE A 25 -5.74 -14.87 5.41
C ILE A 25 -6.86 -15.81 5.01
N ASN A 26 -7.75 -15.33 4.16
CA ASN A 26 -8.73 -16.17 3.49
C ASN A 26 -8.40 -16.26 1.99
N ILE A 27 -8.73 -17.38 1.41
CA ILE A 27 -8.68 -17.55 -0.04
C ILE A 27 -10.10 -17.39 -0.55
N ASN A 28 -10.30 -16.39 -1.36
CA ASN A 28 -11.53 -16.15 -2.11
C ASN A 28 -11.25 -16.35 -3.59
N GLY A 29 -12.27 -16.59 -4.36
CA GLY A 29 -12.10 -16.67 -5.79
C GLY A 29 -13.39 -16.95 -6.53
N SER A 30 -13.34 -16.70 -7.82
CA SER A 30 -14.35 -17.10 -8.79
C SER A 30 -13.67 -17.94 -9.88
N VAL A 31 -14.47 -18.52 -10.77
CA VAL A 31 -13.92 -19.30 -11.90
C VAL A 31 -12.93 -18.48 -12.74
N ALA A 32 -13.19 -17.19 -12.90
CA ALA A 32 -12.33 -16.30 -13.69
C ALA A 32 -11.08 -15.83 -12.93
N THR A 33 -11.14 -15.75 -11.60
CA THR A 33 -10.05 -15.29 -10.73
C THR A 33 -9.94 -16.20 -9.50
N PRO A 34 -9.45 -17.43 -9.68
CA PRO A 34 -9.20 -18.32 -8.54
C PRO A 34 -8.02 -17.78 -7.72
N TYR A 35 -8.00 -18.07 -6.44
CA TYR A 35 -6.88 -17.76 -5.54
C TYR A 35 -6.64 -16.27 -5.27
N ILE A 36 -7.69 -15.53 -4.96
CA ILE A 36 -7.56 -14.20 -4.35
C ILE A 36 -7.32 -14.37 -2.85
N PHE A 37 -6.19 -13.84 -2.37
CA PHE A 37 -5.85 -13.84 -0.95
C PHE A 37 -6.33 -12.55 -0.33
N ASP A 38 -7.24 -12.65 0.65
CA ASP A 38 -7.77 -11.54 1.42
C ASP A 38 -7.19 -11.55 2.83
N ASP A 39 -6.53 -10.48 3.20
CA ASP A 39 -6.09 -10.25 4.57
C ASP A 39 -7.29 -9.86 5.45
N ARG A 40 -7.39 -10.48 6.63
CA ARG A 40 -8.46 -10.21 7.60
C ARG A 40 -7.90 -9.74 8.93
N VAL A 41 -8.47 -8.68 9.43
CA VAL A 41 -8.14 -8.12 10.76
C VAL A 41 -9.13 -8.64 11.80
N ASN A 42 -8.67 -8.68 13.05
CA ASN A 42 -9.53 -9.01 14.19
C ASN A 42 -10.27 -7.74 14.64
N ASP A 43 -11.58 -7.86 14.89
CA ASP A 43 -12.42 -6.74 15.31
C ASP A 43 -11.98 -6.12 16.63
N ASN A 44 -11.45 -6.92 17.56
CA ASN A 44 -10.93 -6.43 18.83
C ASN A 44 -9.67 -5.56 18.63
N GLU A 45 -8.78 -5.93 17.71
CA GLU A 45 -7.60 -5.13 17.39
C GLU A 45 -7.97 -3.81 16.72
N VAL A 46 -9.02 -3.80 15.90
CA VAL A 46 -9.58 -2.56 15.32
C VAL A 46 -10.16 -1.69 16.43
N ALA A 47 -10.94 -2.26 17.35
CA ALA A 47 -11.52 -1.55 18.48
C ALA A 47 -10.43 -0.94 19.38
N ASP A 48 -9.38 -1.70 19.68
CA ASP A 48 -8.25 -1.22 20.48
C ASP A 48 -7.49 -0.08 19.80
N ALA A 49 -7.29 -0.14 18.49
CA ALA A 49 -6.67 0.93 17.72
C ALA A 49 -7.52 2.22 17.77
N ILE A 50 -8.83 2.11 17.61
CA ILE A 50 -9.77 3.24 17.74
C ILE A 50 -9.72 3.80 19.15
N MET A 51 -9.78 2.96 20.18
CA MET A 51 -9.70 3.39 21.57
C MET A 51 -8.37 4.04 21.92
N LYS A 52 -7.27 3.61 21.33
CA LYS A 52 -5.97 4.25 21.47
C LYS A 52 -6.00 5.69 20.96
N VAL A 53 -6.56 5.93 19.79
CA VAL A 53 -6.71 7.29 19.22
C VAL A 53 -7.69 8.12 20.04
N TYR A 54 -8.78 7.53 20.50
CA TYR A 54 -9.77 8.20 21.35
C TYR A 54 -9.17 8.72 22.65
N LYS A 55 -8.29 7.94 23.30
CA LYS A 55 -7.60 8.30 24.54
C LYS A 55 -6.56 9.42 24.39
N TRP A 56 -6.13 9.73 23.17
CA TRP A 56 -5.22 10.84 22.96
C TRP A 56 -5.87 12.18 23.31
N SER A 57 -5.12 13.08 23.92
CA SER A 57 -5.56 14.45 24.15
C SER A 57 -5.82 15.18 22.81
N LYS A 58 -6.65 16.21 22.86
CA LYS A 58 -6.91 17.07 21.69
C LYS A 58 -5.60 17.64 21.09
N LYS A 59 -4.64 18.00 21.95
CA LYS A 59 -3.33 18.51 21.56
C LYS A 59 -2.52 17.44 20.81
N GLU A 60 -2.51 16.23 21.34
CA GLU A 60 -1.80 15.11 20.72
C GLU A 60 -2.40 14.72 19.36
N ARG A 61 -3.71 14.61 19.27
CA ARG A 61 -4.40 14.35 17.99
C ARG A 61 -4.08 15.40 16.95
N LYS A 62 -4.09 16.71 17.36
CA LYS A 62 -3.75 17.81 16.45
C LYS A 62 -2.30 17.71 15.96
N LYS A 63 -1.35 17.44 16.87
CA LYS A 63 0.07 17.29 16.54
C LYS A 63 0.27 16.17 15.50
N ARG A 64 -0.25 14.98 15.80
CA ARG A 64 -0.12 13.81 14.92
C ARG A 64 -0.82 14.03 13.57
N GLY A 65 -1.99 14.66 13.56
CA GLY A 65 -2.69 15.00 12.33
C GLY A 65 -1.92 15.98 11.45
N LEU A 66 -1.20 16.95 12.03
CA LEU A 66 -0.34 17.87 11.28
C LEU A 66 0.88 17.13 10.69
N GLU A 67 1.52 16.26 11.46
CA GLU A 67 2.62 15.44 10.96
C GLU A 67 2.19 14.56 9.76
N GLY A 68 1.01 13.92 9.87
CA GLY A 68 0.45 13.13 8.76
C GLY A 68 0.11 13.99 7.54
N ARG A 69 -0.42 15.21 7.75
CA ARG A 69 -0.69 16.16 6.68
C ARG A 69 0.58 16.59 5.94
N GLU A 70 1.63 16.91 6.67
CA GLU A 70 2.92 17.29 6.09
C GLU A 70 3.51 16.15 5.26
N TRP A 71 3.46 14.94 5.80
CA TRP A 71 3.90 13.76 5.06
C TRP A 71 3.10 13.56 3.77
N ALA A 72 1.77 13.69 3.84
CA ALA A 72 0.91 13.53 2.67
C ALA A 72 1.18 14.59 1.59
N ILE A 73 1.36 15.86 1.99
CA ILE A 73 1.71 16.93 1.05
C ILE A 73 3.06 16.65 0.39
N LYS A 74 4.04 16.20 1.17
CA LYS A 74 5.40 15.94 0.68
C LYS A 74 5.48 14.71 -0.24
N ASN A 75 4.63 13.71 -0.03
CA ASN A 75 4.77 12.42 -0.71
C ASN A 75 3.62 12.10 -1.70
N LEU A 76 2.42 12.63 -1.45
CA LEU A 76 1.20 12.26 -2.17
C LEU A 76 0.49 13.44 -2.83
N SER A 77 1.08 14.66 -2.81
CA SER A 77 0.47 15.77 -3.52
C SER A 77 0.38 15.47 -5.01
N SER A 78 -0.65 15.98 -5.68
CA SER A 78 -0.86 15.76 -7.12
C SER A 78 0.35 16.16 -7.95
N LYS A 79 1.04 17.23 -7.56
CA LYS A 79 2.29 17.64 -8.22
C LYS A 79 3.35 16.55 -8.12
N ILE A 80 3.65 16.05 -6.91
CA ILE A 80 4.65 14.99 -6.69
C ILE A 80 4.26 13.70 -7.43
N MET A 81 2.99 13.35 -7.46
CA MET A 81 2.51 12.19 -8.20
C MET A 81 2.70 12.36 -9.71
N CYS A 82 2.36 13.52 -10.26
CA CYS A 82 2.57 13.82 -11.67
C CYS A 82 4.07 13.80 -12.03
N ASP A 83 4.91 14.43 -11.23
CA ASP A 83 6.37 14.46 -11.46
C ASP A 83 6.95 13.03 -11.49
N LYS A 84 6.55 12.17 -10.53
CA LYS A 84 6.95 10.76 -10.50
C LYS A 84 6.42 9.94 -11.68
N MET A 85 5.20 10.21 -12.12
CA MET A 85 4.64 9.56 -13.32
C MET A 85 5.41 9.93 -14.58
N VAL A 86 5.70 11.22 -14.77
CA VAL A 86 6.50 11.70 -15.91
C VAL A 86 7.88 11.05 -15.90
N GLU A 87 8.59 11.10 -14.77
CA GLU A 87 9.91 10.46 -14.60
C GLU A 87 9.86 8.95 -14.90
N GLY A 88 8.81 8.26 -14.42
CA GLY A 88 8.61 6.84 -14.69
C GLY A 88 8.40 6.54 -16.17
N ILE A 89 7.58 7.34 -16.86
CA ILE A 89 7.34 7.22 -18.30
C ILE A 89 8.62 7.49 -19.09
N GLU A 90 9.33 8.56 -18.80
CA GLU A 90 10.58 8.91 -19.47
C GLU A 90 11.64 7.80 -19.28
N THR A 91 11.74 7.27 -18.08
CA THR A 91 12.62 6.13 -17.76
C THR A 91 12.23 4.88 -18.53
N ALA A 92 10.94 4.59 -18.62
CA ALA A 92 10.43 3.46 -19.37
C ALA A 92 10.73 3.58 -20.88
N ILE A 93 10.51 4.78 -21.45
CA ILE A 93 10.81 5.06 -22.87
C ILE A 93 12.32 4.91 -23.12
N LYS A 94 13.17 5.49 -22.27
CA LYS A 94 14.63 5.41 -22.39
C LYS A 94 15.16 3.97 -22.32
N ASN A 95 14.55 3.17 -21.47
CA ASN A 95 14.97 1.77 -21.26
C ASN A 95 14.21 0.77 -22.14
N PHE A 96 13.30 1.24 -22.98
CA PHE A 96 12.49 0.38 -23.81
C PHE A 96 13.36 -0.41 -24.79
N LYS A 97 13.21 -1.73 -24.72
CA LYS A 97 13.80 -2.66 -25.70
C LYS A 97 12.65 -3.39 -26.40
N PRO A 98 12.58 -3.31 -27.75
CA PRO A 98 11.56 -4.04 -28.49
C PRO A 98 11.65 -5.54 -28.16
N ARG A 99 10.49 -6.19 -27.99
CA ARG A 99 10.47 -7.64 -27.88
C ARG A 99 10.95 -8.27 -29.18
N LYS A 100 11.70 -9.36 -29.06
CA LYS A 100 12.10 -10.17 -30.22
C LYS A 100 10.81 -10.62 -30.93
N LYS A 101 10.71 -10.32 -32.23
CA LYS A 101 9.62 -10.84 -33.05
C LYS A 101 9.87 -12.36 -33.26
N TYR A 102 8.81 -13.13 -33.12
CA TYR A 102 8.81 -14.55 -33.44
C TYR A 102 8.14 -14.71 -34.81
N ASP A 103 8.77 -15.48 -35.67
CA ASP A 103 8.15 -15.85 -36.94
C ASP A 103 7.19 -17.01 -36.69
N LEU A 104 6.00 -16.91 -37.24
CA LEU A 104 5.00 -17.97 -37.22
C LEU A 104 5.24 -18.88 -38.42
N TYR A 105 5.71 -20.11 -38.18
CA TYR A 105 5.84 -21.10 -39.22
C TYR A 105 4.61 -21.99 -39.21
N LYS A 106 3.98 -22.14 -40.38
CA LYS A 106 2.92 -23.12 -40.60
C LYS A 106 3.59 -24.48 -40.76
N ILE A 107 3.38 -25.38 -39.83
CA ILE A 107 3.77 -26.78 -39.98
C ILE A 107 2.70 -27.44 -40.87
N VAL A 108 3.08 -27.84 -42.06
CA VAL A 108 2.24 -28.57 -43.01
C VAL A 108 2.45 -30.06 -42.81
#